data_ef8b82cd5f0d22da0064d7885910ab46
#
_entry.id   ef8b82cd5f0d22da0064d7885910ab46
#
_cell.length_a   1.000
_cell.length_b   1.000
_cell.length_c   1.000
_cell.angle_alpha   90.00
_cell.angle_beta   90.00
_cell.angle_gamma   90.00
#
_symmetry.space_group_name_H-M   'P 1'
#
loop_
_entity.id
_entity.type
_entity.pdbx_description
1 polymer ?
#
loop_
_entity_poly.entity_id
_entity_poly.type
_entity_poly.pdbx_seq_one_letter_code
_entity_poly.pdbx_strand_id
1 'polypeptide(L)'
;SAASDVYKRQREAKIKHISRISWLVSFSVAMIFVHLPYHGEFATFDIGQGDAAVIREPYNKTITLIDTGGKVTFGEQPAWQKQKYFRTNGETVIVNYLHSRGISKIDNLVLSHHDQDHIGNAKVILTKMNVKNVIIPAGMMQQSSFKTEIKPYLRSAQVTEVTNNIQVSKLPLQIVHPFKSGQAKNEDCIALFGHIGGKNIFTAGDLDQSGEKQIANFFPDMHVDILKFGHHGSKTSTNPEVINKWHPEIGIISAGRNNRYNHPNKETLETAQNNKMTVFNTQINGMMCY
;
A
#
# COMPACT_ATOMS: atom_id res chain seq x y z
N SER A 1 44.63 -42.57 28.81
CA SER A 1 43.90 -43.25 29.92
C SER A 1 42.42 -43.03 29.74
N ALA A 2 41.62 -43.99 30.18
CA ALA A 2 40.14 -43.90 30.06
C ALA A 2 39.54 -42.58 30.60
N ALA A 3 40.09 -42.01 31.64
CA ALA A 3 39.68 -40.72 32.21
C ALA A 3 39.92 -39.54 31.25
N SER A 4 41.01 -39.56 30.48
CA SER A 4 41.28 -38.52 29.44
C SER A 4 40.31 -38.58 28.30
N ASP A 5 39.89 -39.77 27.86
CA ASP A 5 38.94 -39.94 26.79
C ASP A 5 37.51 -39.56 27.15
N VAL A 6 37.12 -39.85 28.41
CA VAL A 6 35.82 -39.37 28.95
C VAL A 6 35.77 -37.84 29.02
N TYR A 7 36.88 -37.20 29.46
CA TYR A 7 36.94 -35.73 29.51
C TYR A 7 36.87 -35.08 28.12
N LYS A 8 37.57 -35.67 27.14
CA LYS A 8 37.48 -35.19 25.72
C LYS A 8 36.08 -35.32 25.17
N ARG A 9 35.41 -36.46 25.35
CA ARG A 9 34.02 -36.66 24.88
C ARG A 9 33.04 -35.67 25.53
N GLN A 10 33.17 -35.42 26.85
CA GLN A 10 32.35 -34.44 27.56
C GLN A 10 32.59 -33.03 27.06
N ARG A 11 33.83 -32.64 26.79
CA ARG A 11 34.22 -31.35 26.23
C ARG A 11 33.65 -31.17 24.78
N GLU A 12 33.77 -32.18 23.94
CA GLU A 12 33.21 -32.15 22.60
C GLU A 12 31.67 -32.07 22.60
N ALA A 13 31.01 -32.81 23.47
CA ALA A 13 29.57 -32.76 23.63
C ALA A 13 29.09 -31.34 24.08
N LYS A 14 29.84 -30.73 25.03
CA LYS A 14 29.56 -29.37 25.51
C LYS A 14 29.75 -28.33 24.39
N ILE A 15 30.84 -28.46 23.59
CA ILE A 15 31.10 -27.55 22.45
C ILE A 15 29.98 -27.69 21.41
N LYS A 16 29.59 -28.92 21.07
CA LYS A 16 28.48 -29.16 20.12
C LYS A 16 27.16 -28.59 20.64
N HIS A 17 26.89 -28.68 21.92
CA HIS A 17 25.69 -28.12 22.54
C HIS A 17 25.66 -26.58 22.49
N ILE A 18 26.79 -25.94 22.86
CA ILE A 18 26.96 -24.47 22.77
C ILE A 18 26.82 -24.01 21.31
N SER A 19 27.42 -24.72 20.37
CA SER A 19 27.31 -24.40 18.94
C SER A 19 25.88 -24.47 18.45
N ARG A 20 25.10 -25.48 18.86
CA ARG A 20 23.66 -25.57 18.50
C ARG A 20 22.83 -24.43 19.09
N ILE A 21 23.06 -24.08 20.36
CA ILE A 21 22.37 -22.95 21.01
C ILE A 21 22.73 -21.64 20.29
N SER A 22 24.02 -21.41 20.03
CA SER A 22 24.47 -20.22 19.30
C SER A 22 23.80 -20.11 17.93
N TRP A 23 23.69 -21.23 17.21
CA TRP A 23 23.04 -21.27 15.90
C TRP A 23 21.54 -20.96 15.99
N LEU A 24 20.84 -21.52 16.97
CA LEU A 24 19.42 -21.24 17.22
C LEU A 24 19.18 -19.76 17.58
N VAL A 25 20.04 -19.21 18.44
CA VAL A 25 19.95 -17.78 18.80
C VAL A 25 20.18 -16.90 17.59
N SER A 26 21.25 -17.17 16.80
CA SER A 26 21.53 -16.39 15.58
C SER A 26 20.41 -16.48 14.56
N PHE A 27 19.85 -17.67 14.36
CA PHE A 27 18.71 -17.87 13.47
C PHE A 27 17.47 -17.10 13.97
N SER A 28 17.17 -17.17 15.28
CA SER A 28 16.02 -16.44 15.87
C SER A 28 16.20 -14.93 15.73
N VAL A 29 17.40 -14.41 15.97
CA VAL A 29 17.71 -12.99 15.76
C VAL A 29 17.53 -12.60 14.30
N ALA A 30 18.04 -13.40 13.35
CA ALA A 30 17.86 -13.13 11.92
C ALA A 30 16.37 -13.12 11.53
N MET A 31 15.57 -14.06 12.05
CA MET A 31 14.12 -14.11 11.82
C MET A 31 13.42 -12.86 12.37
N ILE A 32 13.84 -12.35 13.53
CA ILE A 32 13.28 -11.11 14.10
C ILE A 32 13.56 -9.94 13.14
N PHE A 33 14.78 -9.78 12.65
CA PHE A 33 15.15 -8.70 11.73
C PHE A 33 14.38 -8.76 10.40
N VAL A 34 14.12 -9.96 9.88
CA VAL A 34 13.36 -10.12 8.63
C VAL A 34 11.89 -9.76 8.80
N HIS A 35 11.27 -10.14 9.93
CA HIS A 35 9.84 -9.97 10.14
C HIS A 35 9.45 -8.68 10.88
N LEU A 36 10.34 -8.12 11.69
CA LEU A 36 10.11 -6.92 12.46
C LEU A 36 11.08 -5.81 12.03
N PRO A 37 10.72 -5.03 10.99
CA PRO A 37 11.56 -3.92 10.54
C PRO A 37 11.67 -2.88 11.65
N TYR A 38 12.86 -2.35 11.86
CA TYR A 38 13.09 -1.26 12.84
C TYR A 38 12.82 0.13 12.24
N HIS A 39 12.67 0.21 10.90
CA HIS A 39 12.23 1.40 10.19
C HIS A 39 10.77 1.27 9.73
N GLY A 40 10.13 2.41 9.50
CA GLY A 40 8.89 2.44 8.74
C GLY A 40 9.16 2.06 7.26
N GLU A 41 8.25 1.36 6.65
CA GLU A 41 8.32 0.91 5.25
C GLU A 41 7.06 1.38 4.51
N PHE A 42 7.25 1.98 3.34
CA PHE A 42 6.19 2.23 2.37
C PHE A 42 6.45 1.36 1.14
N ALA A 43 5.54 0.45 0.82
CA ALA A 43 5.71 -0.44 -0.32
C ALA A 43 4.52 -0.35 -1.27
N THR A 44 4.81 -0.19 -2.58
CA THR A 44 3.83 -0.18 -3.66
C THR A 44 3.87 -1.50 -4.41
N PHE A 45 2.73 -2.15 -4.56
CA PHE A 45 2.61 -3.46 -5.20
C PHE A 45 2.54 -3.37 -6.72
N ASP A 46 3.17 -4.31 -7.43
CA ASP A 46 2.89 -4.59 -8.84
C ASP A 46 1.65 -5.51 -8.93
N ILE A 47 0.49 -4.90 -9.01
CA ILE A 47 -0.80 -5.59 -9.14
C ILE A 47 -1.39 -5.51 -10.56
N GLY A 48 -0.60 -5.05 -11.54
CA GLY A 48 -1.07 -4.71 -12.87
C GLY A 48 -1.69 -3.31 -12.90
N GLN A 49 -2.78 -3.13 -13.67
CA GLN A 49 -3.49 -1.85 -13.66
C GLN A 49 -4.29 -1.72 -12.38
N GLY A 50 -4.05 -0.62 -11.64
CA GLY A 50 -4.67 -0.31 -10.38
C GLY A 50 -3.65 0.05 -9.28
N ASP A 51 -4.14 0.35 -8.10
CA ASP A 51 -3.35 0.80 -6.97
C ASP A 51 -3.45 -0.17 -5.78
N ALA A 52 -2.30 -0.46 -5.20
CA ALA A 52 -2.21 -1.02 -3.85
C ALA A 52 -0.85 -0.67 -3.24
N ALA A 53 -0.87 -0.21 -2.00
CA ALA A 53 0.33 0.09 -1.25
C ALA A 53 0.16 -0.32 0.22
N VAL A 54 1.25 -0.63 0.90
CA VAL A 54 1.25 -0.93 2.33
C VAL A 54 2.23 -0.06 3.07
N ILE A 55 1.82 0.43 4.23
CA ILE A 55 2.67 1.08 5.20
C ILE A 55 2.83 0.14 6.38
N ARG A 56 4.07 -0.12 6.75
CA ARG A 56 4.45 -0.86 7.95
C ARG A 56 5.16 0.10 8.87
N GLU A 57 4.60 0.39 10.02
CA GLU A 57 5.34 1.12 11.04
C GLU A 57 6.43 0.26 11.67
N PRO A 58 7.45 0.87 12.29
CA PRO A 58 8.52 0.12 12.96
C PRO A 58 7.95 -0.98 13.87
N TYR A 59 8.60 -2.16 13.83
CA TYR A 59 8.21 -3.34 14.59
C TYR A 59 6.80 -3.86 14.30
N ASN A 60 6.25 -3.57 13.11
CA ASN A 60 4.86 -3.88 12.73
C ASN A 60 3.82 -3.33 13.73
N LYS A 61 4.10 -2.18 14.35
CA LYS A 61 3.22 -1.53 15.33
C LYS A 61 1.84 -1.28 14.74
N THR A 62 1.79 -0.83 13.50
CA THR A 62 0.57 -0.65 12.71
C THR A 62 0.82 -1.06 11.27
N ILE A 63 -0.13 -1.78 10.71
CA ILE A 63 -0.14 -2.16 9.29
C ILE A 63 -1.31 -1.44 8.63
N THR A 64 -1.00 -0.59 7.65
CA THR A 64 -2.00 0.13 6.86
C THR A 64 -1.88 -0.28 5.42
N LEU A 65 -2.92 -0.89 4.87
CA LEU A 65 -3.06 -1.17 3.44
C LEU A 65 -3.87 -0.05 2.80
N ILE A 66 -3.35 0.53 1.72
CA ILE A 66 -3.98 1.60 0.94
C ILE A 66 -4.34 1.01 -0.41
N ASP A 67 -5.62 0.93 -0.70
CA ASP A 67 -6.21 0.29 -1.86
C ASP A 67 -5.84 -1.20 -2.00
N THR A 68 -6.47 -1.88 -2.91
CA THR A 68 -6.34 -3.33 -3.05
C THR A 68 -6.10 -3.77 -4.48
N GLY A 69 -6.10 -2.81 -5.40
CA GLY A 69 -6.15 -3.11 -6.81
C GLY A 69 -7.43 -3.85 -7.22
N GLY A 70 -7.45 -4.29 -8.43
CA GLY A 70 -8.53 -5.08 -8.99
C GLY A 70 -8.43 -5.18 -10.48
N LYS A 71 -9.11 -6.14 -11.06
CA LYS A 71 -9.16 -6.29 -12.52
C LYS A 71 -10.40 -5.60 -13.04
N VAL A 72 -10.22 -4.55 -13.80
CA VAL A 72 -11.31 -3.97 -14.59
C VAL A 72 -11.65 -4.95 -15.71
N THR A 73 -12.76 -5.66 -15.60
CA THR A 73 -13.27 -6.56 -16.64
C THR A 73 -14.24 -5.81 -17.53
N PHE A 74 -13.97 -5.76 -18.82
CA PHE A 74 -14.86 -5.17 -19.81
C PHE A 74 -15.65 -6.26 -20.53
N GLY A 75 -16.97 -6.21 -20.40
CA GLY A 75 -17.91 -7.17 -20.99
C GLY A 75 -18.11 -8.45 -20.16
N GLU A 76 -19.19 -9.17 -20.42
CA GLU A 76 -19.45 -10.48 -19.82
C GLU A 76 -18.47 -11.52 -20.34
N GLN A 77 -17.70 -12.14 -19.44
CA GLN A 77 -16.89 -13.29 -19.82
C GLN A 77 -17.81 -14.49 -20.12
N PRO A 78 -17.62 -15.17 -21.26
CA PRO A 78 -18.34 -16.40 -21.55
C PRO A 78 -18.21 -17.42 -20.41
N ALA A 79 -19.25 -18.19 -20.15
CA ALA A 79 -19.29 -19.15 -19.04
C ALA A 79 -18.11 -20.14 -19.01
N TRP A 80 -17.56 -20.49 -20.19
CA TRP A 80 -16.43 -21.41 -20.34
C TRP A 80 -15.07 -20.76 -19.97
N GLN A 81 -14.97 -19.41 -19.92
CA GLN A 81 -13.78 -18.70 -19.43
C GLN A 81 -13.83 -18.43 -17.93
N LYS A 82 -14.96 -18.65 -17.27
CA LYS A 82 -15.11 -18.52 -15.82
C LYS A 82 -14.41 -19.68 -15.14
N GLN A 83 -13.13 -19.53 -14.82
CA GLN A 83 -12.41 -20.54 -14.04
C GLN A 83 -13.02 -20.70 -12.65
N LYS A 84 -13.24 -21.93 -12.23
CA LYS A 84 -13.88 -22.30 -10.95
C LYS A 84 -13.08 -21.84 -9.72
N TYR A 85 -11.76 -21.66 -9.87
CA TYR A 85 -10.84 -21.17 -8.84
C TYR A 85 -9.77 -20.26 -9.49
N PHE A 86 -10.06 -18.98 -9.56
CA PHE A 86 -9.06 -17.99 -9.98
C PHE A 86 -8.52 -17.25 -8.76
N ARG A 87 -7.22 -17.38 -8.49
CA ARG A 87 -6.55 -16.53 -7.50
C ARG A 87 -6.41 -15.12 -8.08
N THR A 88 -6.93 -14.13 -7.37
CA THR A 88 -6.82 -12.73 -7.77
C THR A 88 -5.43 -12.19 -7.47
N ASN A 89 -5.06 -11.06 -8.07
CA ASN A 89 -3.82 -10.36 -7.71
C ASN A 89 -3.81 -9.94 -6.23
N GLY A 90 -4.98 -9.63 -5.64
CA GLY A 90 -5.11 -9.39 -4.20
C GLY A 90 -4.62 -10.57 -3.37
N GLU A 91 -4.94 -11.81 -3.77
CA GLU A 91 -4.47 -13.02 -3.07
C GLU A 91 -3.01 -13.33 -3.38
N THR A 92 -2.63 -13.35 -4.66
CA THR A 92 -1.30 -13.82 -5.09
C THR A 92 -0.18 -12.82 -4.81
N VAL A 93 -0.48 -11.54 -4.74
CA VAL A 93 0.50 -10.48 -4.50
C VAL A 93 0.37 -9.97 -3.06
N ILE A 94 -0.77 -9.35 -2.70
CA ILE A 94 -0.90 -8.63 -1.43
C ILE A 94 -0.92 -9.60 -0.24
N VAL A 95 -1.83 -10.59 -0.24
CA VAL A 95 -1.96 -11.53 0.89
C VAL A 95 -0.69 -12.35 1.07
N ASN A 96 -0.10 -12.85 -0.03
CA ASN A 96 1.14 -13.61 0.04
C ASN A 96 2.31 -12.78 0.56
N TYR A 97 2.42 -11.51 0.11
CA TYR A 97 3.44 -10.61 0.65
C TYR A 97 3.27 -10.40 2.15
N LEU A 98 2.06 -10.05 2.61
CA LEU A 98 1.80 -9.82 4.03
C LEU A 98 2.12 -11.08 4.87
N HIS A 99 1.68 -12.26 4.41
CA HIS A 99 1.99 -13.52 5.08
C HIS A 99 3.49 -13.83 5.09
N SER A 100 4.22 -13.56 3.99
CA SER A 100 5.69 -13.76 3.93
C SER A 100 6.44 -12.87 4.92
N ARG A 101 5.83 -11.76 5.35
CA ARG A 101 6.35 -10.86 6.38
C ARG A 101 5.82 -11.17 7.79
N GLY A 102 5.13 -12.30 7.97
CA GLY A 102 4.52 -12.69 9.25
C GLY A 102 3.30 -11.85 9.64
N ILE A 103 2.71 -11.11 8.69
CA ILE A 103 1.56 -10.23 8.94
C ILE A 103 0.28 -11.00 8.65
N SER A 104 -0.54 -11.21 9.67
CA SER A 104 -1.87 -11.85 9.56
C SER A 104 -3.03 -10.88 9.81
N LYS A 105 -2.71 -9.63 10.18
CA LYS A 105 -3.67 -8.61 10.57
C LYS A 105 -3.34 -7.28 9.90
N ILE A 106 -4.38 -6.60 9.45
CA ILE A 106 -4.33 -5.24 8.92
C ILE A 106 -5.05 -4.34 9.93
N ASP A 107 -4.36 -3.33 10.45
CA ASP A 107 -4.96 -2.38 11.39
C ASP A 107 -5.87 -1.40 10.66
N ASN A 108 -5.44 -0.90 9.48
CA ASN A 108 -6.22 0.01 8.67
C ASN A 108 -6.21 -0.45 7.19
N LEU A 109 -7.38 -0.61 6.61
CA LEU A 109 -7.57 -0.72 5.17
C LEU A 109 -8.18 0.60 4.69
N VAL A 110 -7.40 1.40 3.98
CA VAL A 110 -7.87 2.63 3.35
C VAL A 110 -8.30 2.29 1.92
N LEU A 111 -9.51 2.64 1.55
CA LEU A 111 -10.02 2.54 0.19
C LEU A 111 -10.21 3.98 -0.31
N SER A 112 -9.37 4.40 -1.25
CA SER A 112 -9.28 5.80 -1.66
C SER A 112 -10.54 6.31 -2.34
N HIS A 113 -11.18 5.48 -3.18
CA HIS A 113 -12.44 5.76 -3.85
C HIS A 113 -13.09 4.44 -4.32
N HIS A 114 -14.17 4.48 -5.11
CA HIS A 114 -15.00 3.29 -5.37
C HIS A 114 -14.65 2.53 -6.66
N ASP A 115 -13.62 2.92 -7.42
CA ASP A 115 -13.30 2.28 -8.70
C ASP A 115 -12.67 0.91 -8.54
N GLN A 116 -12.93 0.01 -9.50
CA GLN A 116 -12.59 -1.41 -9.42
C GLN A 116 -11.09 -1.67 -9.36
N ASP A 117 -10.28 -0.85 -9.98
CA ASP A 117 -8.82 -0.95 -9.94
C ASP A 117 -8.20 -0.47 -8.62
N HIS A 118 -9.04 0.01 -7.69
CA HIS A 118 -8.68 0.34 -6.31
C HIS A 118 -9.30 -0.61 -5.29
N ILE A 119 -10.61 -0.91 -5.43
CA ILE A 119 -11.34 -1.72 -4.44
C ILE A 119 -11.63 -3.16 -4.88
N GLY A 120 -11.34 -3.53 -6.12
CA GLY A 120 -11.78 -4.81 -6.69
C GLY A 120 -11.30 -6.07 -5.95
N ASN A 121 -10.19 -6.00 -5.21
CA ASN A 121 -9.73 -7.08 -4.36
C ASN A 121 -10.09 -6.89 -2.86
N ALA A 122 -10.83 -5.84 -2.48
CA ALA A 122 -11.19 -5.61 -1.07
C ALA A 122 -11.91 -6.81 -0.44
N LYS A 123 -12.80 -7.46 -1.18
CA LYS A 123 -13.44 -8.71 -0.78
C LYS A 123 -12.42 -9.79 -0.38
N VAL A 124 -11.38 -9.98 -1.17
CA VAL A 124 -10.35 -11.00 -0.91
C VAL A 124 -9.57 -10.64 0.34
N ILE A 125 -9.17 -9.38 0.49
CA ILE A 125 -8.45 -8.89 1.67
C ILE A 125 -9.31 -9.07 2.93
N LEU A 126 -10.56 -8.63 2.92
CA LEU A 126 -11.49 -8.76 4.04
C LEU A 126 -11.81 -10.23 4.40
N THR A 127 -11.71 -11.13 3.42
CA THR A 127 -11.96 -12.56 3.63
C THR A 127 -10.74 -13.30 4.16
N LYS A 128 -9.54 -12.96 3.67
CA LYS A 128 -8.29 -13.69 3.97
C LYS A 128 -7.50 -13.10 5.13
N MET A 129 -7.67 -11.81 5.42
CA MET A 129 -6.94 -11.09 6.46
C MET A 129 -7.87 -10.65 7.59
N ASN A 130 -7.32 -10.50 8.79
CA ASN A 130 -8.04 -9.88 9.90
C ASN A 130 -7.91 -8.36 9.80
N VAL A 131 -8.93 -7.69 9.25
CA VAL A 131 -8.97 -6.22 9.09
C VAL A 131 -9.72 -5.61 10.28
N LYS A 132 -9.12 -4.62 10.95
CA LYS A 132 -9.76 -3.92 12.09
C LYS A 132 -10.60 -2.75 11.66
N ASN A 133 -10.02 -1.85 10.85
CA ASN A 133 -10.67 -0.63 10.41
C ASN A 133 -10.67 -0.57 8.88
N VAL A 134 -11.79 -0.18 8.31
CA VAL A 134 -11.94 0.17 6.90
C VAL A 134 -12.23 1.68 6.84
N ILE A 135 -11.33 2.42 6.21
CA ILE A 135 -11.38 3.87 6.10
C ILE A 135 -11.74 4.21 4.67
N ILE A 136 -12.80 4.98 4.49
CA ILE A 136 -13.38 5.32 3.19
C ILE A 136 -13.71 6.81 3.11
N PRO A 137 -13.73 7.42 1.93
CA PRO A 137 -14.14 8.82 1.79
C PRO A 137 -15.61 8.99 2.16
N ALA A 138 -15.94 10.14 2.77
CA ALA A 138 -17.30 10.48 3.17
C ALA A 138 -18.25 10.47 1.96
N GLY A 139 -19.32 9.68 2.06
CA GLY A 139 -20.30 9.42 1.01
C GLY A 139 -20.14 8.07 0.30
N MET A 140 -19.03 7.33 0.53
CA MET A 140 -18.83 6.03 -0.11
C MET A 140 -19.80 4.95 0.39
N MET A 141 -20.24 5.01 1.65
CA MET A 141 -21.23 4.04 2.17
C MET A 141 -22.54 4.03 1.40
N GLN A 142 -22.85 5.11 0.69
CA GLN A 142 -24.06 5.23 -0.12
C GLN A 142 -23.92 4.56 -1.49
N GLN A 143 -22.70 4.33 -1.95
CA GLN A 143 -22.43 3.76 -3.27
C GLN A 143 -22.83 2.28 -3.35
N SER A 144 -23.30 1.86 -4.53
CA SER A 144 -23.71 0.48 -4.78
C SER A 144 -22.52 -0.48 -4.65
N SER A 145 -21.35 -0.11 -5.14
CA SER A 145 -20.11 -0.89 -5.04
C SER A 145 -19.77 -1.21 -3.58
N PHE A 146 -19.83 -0.21 -2.68
CA PHE A 146 -19.61 -0.45 -1.24
C PHE A 146 -20.65 -1.44 -0.67
N LYS A 147 -21.94 -1.21 -0.98
CA LYS A 147 -23.04 -2.02 -0.45
C LYS A 147 -22.99 -3.48 -0.90
N THR A 148 -22.56 -3.73 -2.14
CA THR A 148 -22.57 -5.09 -2.73
C THR A 148 -21.23 -5.81 -2.61
N GLU A 149 -20.11 -5.09 -2.70
CA GLU A 149 -18.80 -5.70 -2.85
C GLU A 149 -17.95 -5.63 -1.57
N ILE A 150 -18.22 -4.69 -0.66
CA ILE A 150 -17.43 -4.48 0.56
C ILE A 150 -18.22 -4.84 1.81
N LYS A 151 -19.41 -4.22 1.99
CA LYS A 151 -20.21 -4.36 3.20
C LYS A 151 -20.47 -5.81 3.62
N PRO A 152 -20.78 -6.78 2.73
CA PRO A 152 -21.03 -8.17 3.11
C PRO A 152 -19.83 -8.90 3.70
N TYR A 153 -18.61 -8.36 3.50
CA TYR A 153 -17.36 -9.00 3.91
C TYR A 153 -16.66 -8.31 5.09
N LEU A 154 -17.23 -7.24 5.64
CA LEU A 154 -16.64 -6.44 6.73
C LEU A 154 -16.40 -7.25 8.01
N ARG A 155 -17.18 -8.31 8.25
CA ARG A 155 -17.12 -9.09 9.50
C ARG A 155 -17.21 -8.17 10.74
N SER A 156 -16.12 -8.12 11.55
CA SER A 156 -15.98 -7.26 12.73
C SER A 156 -15.23 -5.95 12.46
N ALA A 157 -14.86 -5.67 11.20
CA ALA A 157 -14.15 -4.45 10.85
C ALA A 157 -15.03 -3.22 11.05
N GLN A 158 -14.49 -2.20 11.71
CA GLN A 158 -15.16 -0.91 11.87
C GLN A 158 -14.99 -0.08 10.61
N VAL A 159 -16.06 0.57 10.15
CA VAL A 159 -16.01 1.45 8.98
C VAL A 159 -16.06 2.90 9.45
N THR A 160 -15.13 3.70 8.92
CA THR A 160 -15.05 5.14 9.19
C THR A 160 -15.06 5.89 7.88
N GLU A 161 -16.08 6.72 7.66
CA GLU A 161 -16.11 7.71 6.59
C GLU A 161 -15.30 8.94 7.01
N VAL A 162 -14.44 9.43 6.11
CA VAL A 162 -13.49 10.49 6.46
C VAL A 162 -13.52 11.68 5.50
N THR A 163 -13.15 12.84 6.06
CA THR A 163 -12.71 14.04 5.38
C THR A 163 -11.39 14.50 6.02
N ASN A 164 -10.74 15.52 5.49
CA ASN A 164 -9.48 16.05 6.03
C ASN A 164 -9.56 16.53 7.49
N ASN A 165 -10.75 16.76 8.00
CA ASN A 165 -11.00 17.19 9.40
C ASN A 165 -11.08 16.00 10.38
N ILE A 166 -11.05 14.76 9.89
CA ILE A 166 -11.21 13.57 10.73
C ILE A 166 -9.84 12.90 10.93
N GLN A 167 -9.41 12.84 12.18
CA GLN A 167 -8.23 12.07 12.54
C GLN A 167 -8.63 10.64 12.91
N VAL A 168 -8.05 9.67 12.24
CA VAL A 168 -8.26 8.25 12.53
C VAL A 168 -7.14 7.78 13.45
N SER A 169 -7.52 7.22 14.61
CA SER A 169 -6.56 6.68 15.56
C SER A 169 -5.70 5.58 14.91
N LYS A 170 -4.39 5.66 15.10
CA LYS A 170 -3.40 4.69 14.56
C LYS A 170 -3.30 4.67 13.04
N LEU A 171 -3.79 5.67 12.33
CA LEU A 171 -3.42 5.89 10.94
C LEU A 171 -2.08 6.64 10.92
N PRO A 172 -1.01 6.08 10.32
CA PRO A 172 0.32 6.69 10.36
C PRO A 172 0.45 7.93 9.47
N LEU A 173 -0.52 8.16 8.58
CA LEU A 173 -0.59 9.32 7.71
C LEU A 173 -1.82 10.17 8.03
N GLN A 174 -1.69 11.48 7.85
CA GLN A 174 -2.79 12.43 7.92
C GLN A 174 -3.65 12.34 6.66
N ILE A 175 -4.96 12.41 6.84
CA ILE A 175 -5.92 12.57 5.73
C ILE A 175 -5.92 14.05 5.34
N VAL A 176 -5.50 14.35 4.11
CA VAL A 176 -5.44 15.72 3.58
C VAL A 176 -6.54 16.02 2.57
N HIS A 177 -7.25 15.01 2.12
CA HIS A 177 -8.43 15.07 1.23
C HIS A 177 -9.31 13.82 1.47
N PRO A 178 -10.65 13.88 1.25
CA PRO A 178 -11.46 14.99 0.72
C PRO A 178 -11.76 16.07 1.76
N PHE A 179 -12.09 17.28 1.29
CA PHE A 179 -12.49 18.41 2.17
C PHE A 179 -13.97 18.36 2.58
N LYS A 180 -14.80 17.65 1.85
CA LYS A 180 -16.23 17.48 2.06
C LYS A 180 -16.71 16.10 1.65
N SER A 181 -17.90 15.72 2.06
CA SER A 181 -18.59 14.52 1.58
C SER A 181 -18.91 14.63 0.09
N GLY A 182 -18.69 13.54 -0.65
CA GLY A 182 -18.91 13.45 -2.09
C GLY A 182 -19.56 12.13 -2.53
N GLN A 183 -19.24 11.69 -3.72
CA GLN A 183 -19.71 10.43 -4.30
C GLN A 183 -18.65 9.33 -4.30
N ALA A 184 -17.50 9.58 -3.66
CA ALA A 184 -16.34 8.70 -3.63
C ALA A 184 -15.78 8.36 -5.03
N LYS A 185 -15.85 9.32 -5.97
CA LYS A 185 -15.20 9.27 -7.28
C LYS A 185 -13.77 9.81 -7.19
N ASN A 186 -13.09 9.92 -8.34
CA ASN A 186 -11.72 10.43 -8.42
C ASN A 186 -11.55 11.80 -7.74
N GLU A 187 -12.51 12.71 -7.94
CA GLU A 187 -12.51 14.03 -7.28
C GLU A 187 -12.73 14.00 -5.77
N ASP A 188 -13.16 12.88 -5.21
CA ASP A 188 -13.41 12.68 -3.78
C ASP A 188 -12.40 11.71 -3.13
N CYS A 189 -11.35 11.31 -3.85
CA CYS A 189 -10.35 10.35 -3.35
C CYS A 189 -9.77 10.74 -2.00
N ILE A 190 -9.51 9.76 -1.15
CA ILE A 190 -8.66 9.97 0.01
C ILE A 190 -7.24 10.24 -0.45
N ALA A 191 -6.71 11.39 -0.05
CA ALA A 191 -5.29 11.69 -0.12
C ALA A 191 -4.68 11.65 1.27
N LEU A 192 -3.50 11.06 1.36
CA LEU A 192 -2.75 10.85 2.60
C LEU A 192 -1.37 11.51 2.49
N PHE A 193 -0.95 12.13 3.60
CA PHE A 193 0.37 12.72 3.74
C PHE A 193 0.95 12.42 5.12
N GLY A 194 2.25 12.15 5.19
CA GLY A 194 2.93 11.98 6.47
C GLY A 194 4.34 11.45 6.36
N HIS A 195 4.97 11.20 7.51
CA HIS A 195 6.38 10.86 7.62
C HIS A 195 6.57 9.37 7.90
N ILE A 196 7.19 8.65 6.97
CA ILE A 196 7.48 7.21 7.09
C ILE A 196 8.94 6.96 6.67
N GLY A 197 9.67 6.21 7.48
CA GLY A 197 11.03 5.81 7.15
C GLY A 197 12.01 6.97 6.95
N GLY A 198 11.76 8.15 7.53
CA GLY A 198 12.59 9.33 7.36
C GLY A 198 12.25 10.19 6.16
N LYS A 199 11.15 9.91 5.44
CA LYS A 199 10.69 10.63 4.25
C LYS A 199 9.23 11.06 4.38
N ASN A 200 8.89 12.23 3.85
CA ASN A 200 7.54 12.72 3.71
C ASN A 200 6.90 12.11 2.46
N ILE A 201 5.85 11.34 2.64
CA ILE A 201 5.16 10.60 1.58
C ILE A 201 3.80 11.21 1.33
N PHE A 202 3.46 11.38 0.05
CA PHE A 202 2.13 11.75 -0.40
C PHE A 202 1.56 10.68 -1.34
N THR A 203 0.30 10.30 -1.14
CA THR A 203 -0.45 9.40 -2.02
C THR A 203 -1.93 9.82 -2.07
N ALA A 204 -2.54 9.80 -3.23
CA ALA A 204 -3.85 10.41 -3.46
C ALA A 204 -4.83 9.61 -4.33
N GLY A 205 -4.65 8.28 -4.44
CA GLY A 205 -5.50 7.49 -5.36
C GLY A 205 -5.54 8.13 -6.75
N ASP A 206 -6.74 8.39 -7.27
CA ASP A 206 -6.95 8.96 -8.60
C ASP A 206 -7.32 10.45 -8.59
N LEU A 207 -6.94 11.17 -7.52
CA LEU A 207 -7.22 12.58 -7.37
C LEU A 207 -6.70 13.37 -8.58
N ASP A 208 -7.53 14.30 -9.06
CA ASP A 208 -7.21 15.15 -10.18
C ASP A 208 -6.34 16.37 -9.81
N GLN A 209 -5.86 17.10 -10.82
CA GLN A 209 -5.06 18.30 -10.63
C GLN A 209 -5.77 19.40 -9.84
N SER A 210 -7.11 19.46 -9.88
CA SER A 210 -7.90 20.43 -9.12
C SER A 210 -7.83 20.12 -7.62
N GLY A 211 -7.99 18.85 -7.25
CA GLY A 211 -7.85 18.39 -5.87
C GLY A 211 -6.43 18.58 -5.33
N GLU A 212 -5.40 18.30 -6.14
CA GLU A 212 -4.01 18.57 -5.78
C GLU A 212 -3.78 20.07 -5.48
N LYS A 213 -4.31 20.98 -6.31
CA LYS A 213 -4.26 22.44 -6.06
C LYS A 213 -4.98 22.84 -4.78
N GLN A 214 -6.14 22.25 -4.50
CA GLN A 214 -6.87 22.50 -3.25
C GLN A 214 -6.03 22.10 -2.03
N ILE A 215 -5.38 20.93 -2.07
CA ILE A 215 -4.47 20.47 -1.01
C ILE A 215 -3.29 21.44 -0.86
N ALA A 216 -2.61 21.79 -1.95
CA ALA A 216 -1.45 22.67 -1.92
C ALA A 216 -1.77 24.10 -1.43
N ASN A 217 -3.00 24.57 -1.63
CA ASN A 217 -3.48 25.84 -1.10
C ASN A 217 -3.85 25.77 0.39
N PHE A 218 -4.46 24.65 0.81
CA PHE A 218 -4.87 24.45 2.20
C PHE A 218 -3.67 24.15 3.13
N PHE A 219 -2.65 23.44 2.59
CA PHE A 219 -1.42 23.08 3.28
C PHE A 219 -0.21 23.75 2.58
N PRO A 220 -0.02 25.07 2.72
CA PRO A 220 0.98 25.83 1.95
C PRO A 220 2.43 25.42 2.21
N ASP A 221 2.72 24.89 3.40
CA ASP A 221 4.07 24.49 3.83
C ASP A 221 4.35 22.98 3.62
N MET A 222 3.47 22.28 2.88
CA MET A 222 3.66 20.85 2.61
C MET A 222 4.89 20.65 1.72
N HIS A 223 5.82 19.84 2.20
CA HIS A 223 7.00 19.37 1.46
C HIS A 223 6.91 17.85 1.32
N VAL A 224 7.07 17.33 0.12
CA VAL A 224 6.92 15.92 -0.22
C VAL A 224 8.27 15.40 -0.72
N ASP A 225 8.81 14.35 -0.09
CA ASP A 225 10.00 13.67 -0.59
C ASP A 225 9.65 12.58 -1.61
N ILE A 226 8.59 11.81 -1.32
CA ILE A 226 8.11 10.71 -2.16
C ILE A 226 6.66 10.97 -2.57
N LEU A 227 6.45 11.15 -3.85
CA LEU A 227 5.13 11.31 -4.46
C LEU A 227 4.70 10.01 -5.11
N LYS A 228 3.64 9.37 -4.63
CA LYS A 228 2.93 8.39 -5.44
C LYS A 228 2.01 9.15 -6.39
N PHE A 229 2.29 9.04 -7.71
CA PHE A 229 1.53 9.71 -8.74
C PHE A 229 0.05 9.31 -8.69
N GLY A 230 -0.84 10.30 -8.76
CA GLY A 230 -2.27 10.07 -8.85
C GLY A 230 -2.66 9.44 -10.20
N HIS A 231 -3.76 8.71 -10.20
CA HIS A 231 -4.41 8.16 -11.37
C HIS A 231 -3.45 7.42 -12.31
N HIS A 232 -2.57 6.59 -11.72
CA HIS A 232 -1.58 5.76 -12.44
C HIS A 232 -0.63 6.53 -13.36
N GLY A 233 -0.42 7.82 -13.10
CA GLY A 233 0.34 8.72 -13.96
C GLY A 233 -0.47 9.26 -15.13
N SER A 234 -1.79 9.41 -14.98
CA SER A 234 -2.66 10.10 -15.94
C SER A 234 -2.32 11.58 -16.05
N LYS A 235 -2.53 12.15 -17.24
CA LYS A 235 -2.44 13.60 -17.46
C LYS A 235 -3.49 14.42 -16.69
N THR A 236 -4.51 13.77 -16.13
CA THR A 236 -5.54 14.45 -15.31
C THR A 236 -5.06 14.72 -13.89
N SER A 237 -3.97 14.11 -13.46
CA SER A 237 -3.30 14.29 -12.17
C SER A 237 -1.92 14.91 -12.35
N THR A 238 -1.18 15.11 -11.27
CA THR A 238 0.21 15.59 -11.31
C THR A 238 0.33 17.01 -11.86
N ASN A 239 -0.30 17.94 -11.12
CA ASN A 239 -0.30 19.34 -11.52
C ASN A 239 1.12 19.93 -11.47
N PRO A 240 1.66 20.52 -12.58
CA PRO A 240 3.04 21.00 -12.62
C PRO A 240 3.37 22.09 -11.58
N GLU A 241 2.41 23.01 -11.28
CA GLU A 241 2.61 24.06 -10.27
C GLU A 241 2.70 23.47 -8.87
N VAL A 242 1.86 22.45 -8.58
CA VAL A 242 1.86 21.75 -7.29
C VAL A 242 3.13 20.95 -7.12
N ILE A 243 3.58 20.22 -8.13
CA ILE A 243 4.82 19.44 -8.10
C ILE A 243 6.03 20.38 -7.90
N ASN A 244 6.05 21.50 -8.61
CA ASN A 244 7.11 22.50 -8.42
C ASN A 244 7.11 23.12 -7.01
N LYS A 245 5.94 23.21 -6.34
CA LYS A 245 5.84 23.71 -4.97
C LYS A 245 6.27 22.66 -3.93
N TRP A 246 5.88 21.39 -4.12
CA TRP A 246 6.16 20.30 -3.18
C TRP A 246 7.59 19.76 -3.28
N HIS A 247 8.26 19.93 -4.43
CA HIS A 247 9.64 19.50 -4.70
C HIS A 247 9.94 18.02 -4.40
N PRO A 248 9.13 17.06 -4.89
CA PRO A 248 9.39 15.65 -4.64
C PRO A 248 10.68 15.19 -5.35
N GLU A 249 11.51 14.43 -4.61
CA GLU A 249 12.73 13.82 -5.16
C GLU A 249 12.42 12.53 -5.91
N ILE A 250 11.44 11.76 -5.40
CA ILE A 250 11.07 10.44 -5.90
C ILE A 250 9.61 10.43 -6.33
N GLY A 251 9.37 9.89 -7.51
CA GLY A 251 8.03 9.64 -8.03
C GLY A 251 7.77 8.14 -8.18
N ILE A 252 6.63 7.65 -7.70
CA ILE A 252 6.21 6.25 -7.82
C ILE A 252 4.95 6.19 -8.67
N ILE A 253 5.00 5.42 -9.75
CA ILE A 253 3.87 5.17 -10.65
C ILE A 253 3.44 3.71 -10.50
N SER A 254 2.16 3.48 -10.21
CA SER A 254 1.51 2.18 -10.24
C SER A 254 0.66 2.05 -11.50
N ALA A 255 1.12 1.30 -12.49
CA ALA A 255 0.42 1.12 -13.76
C ALA A 255 0.64 -0.27 -14.33
N GLY A 256 -0.34 -0.80 -15.06
CA GLY A 256 -0.25 -2.12 -15.70
C GLY A 256 0.58 -2.10 -16.97
N ARG A 257 1.34 -3.18 -17.22
CA ARG A 257 2.03 -3.37 -18.49
C ARG A 257 1.02 -3.43 -19.65
N ASN A 258 1.34 -2.74 -20.73
CA ASN A 258 0.47 -2.70 -21.92
C ASN A 258 -0.97 -2.26 -21.60
N ASN A 259 -1.14 -1.35 -20.63
CA ASN A 259 -2.46 -0.85 -20.27
C ASN A 259 -3.03 0.01 -21.43
N ARG A 260 -4.33 -0.12 -21.65
CA ARG A 260 -5.04 0.56 -22.73
C ARG A 260 -5.23 2.06 -22.53
N TYR A 261 -4.93 2.57 -21.34
CA TYR A 261 -5.05 3.99 -21.01
C TYR A 261 -3.78 4.77 -21.39
N ASN A 262 -2.73 4.08 -21.83
CA ASN A 262 -1.40 4.62 -22.10
C ASN A 262 -0.81 5.34 -20.88
N HIS A 263 -1.10 4.82 -19.66
CA HIS A 263 -0.48 5.31 -18.44
C HIS A 263 0.90 4.67 -18.23
N PRO A 264 1.88 5.44 -17.74
CA PRO A 264 1.84 6.88 -17.49
C PRO A 264 1.81 7.69 -18.80
N ASN A 265 1.07 8.81 -18.79
CA ASN A 265 1.03 9.70 -19.93
C ASN A 265 2.34 10.50 -20.07
N LYS A 266 2.62 10.94 -21.28
CA LYS A 266 3.85 11.68 -21.62
C LYS A 266 3.95 12.99 -20.81
N GLU A 267 2.86 13.71 -20.69
CA GLU A 267 2.76 14.98 -19.97
C GLU A 267 3.14 14.83 -18.48
N THR A 268 2.73 13.73 -17.86
CA THR A 268 3.08 13.41 -16.47
C THR A 268 4.57 13.13 -16.32
N LEU A 269 5.16 12.38 -17.26
CA LEU A 269 6.59 12.10 -17.26
C LEU A 269 7.43 13.37 -17.54
N GLU A 270 6.97 14.26 -18.43
CA GLU A 270 7.59 15.55 -18.69
C GLU A 270 7.57 16.44 -17.43
N THR A 271 6.45 16.46 -16.70
CA THR A 271 6.36 17.18 -15.42
C THR A 271 7.38 16.66 -14.42
N ALA A 272 7.52 15.34 -14.28
CA ALA A 272 8.51 14.73 -13.40
C ALA A 272 9.95 15.07 -13.85
N GLN A 273 10.25 15.00 -15.14
CA GLN A 273 11.56 15.32 -15.69
C GLN A 273 11.94 16.79 -15.47
N ASN A 274 11.01 17.71 -15.70
CA ASN A 274 11.21 19.15 -15.49
C ASN A 274 11.51 19.47 -14.02
N ASN A 275 10.96 18.69 -13.10
CA ASN A 275 11.22 18.80 -11.66
C ASN A 275 12.38 17.92 -11.17
N LYS A 276 13.16 17.30 -12.08
CA LYS A 276 14.33 16.44 -11.78
C LYS A 276 14.02 15.27 -10.85
N MET A 277 12.79 14.77 -10.88
CA MET A 277 12.37 13.64 -10.08
C MET A 277 12.98 12.33 -10.59
N THR A 278 13.37 11.45 -9.68
CA THR A 278 13.67 10.05 -10.02
C THR A 278 12.37 9.27 -10.03
N VAL A 279 11.95 8.77 -11.20
CA VAL A 279 10.67 8.07 -11.36
C VAL A 279 10.87 6.57 -11.39
N PHE A 280 10.14 5.85 -10.53
CA PHE A 280 10.02 4.40 -10.53
C PHE A 280 8.60 4.01 -10.96
N ASN A 281 8.49 2.92 -11.73
CA ASN A 281 7.23 2.47 -12.31
C ASN A 281 7.07 0.96 -12.13
N THR A 282 5.94 0.51 -11.60
CA THR A 282 5.66 -0.93 -11.40
C THR A 282 5.75 -1.74 -12.69
N GLN A 283 5.51 -1.14 -13.86
CA GLN A 283 5.66 -1.78 -15.17
C GLN A 283 7.09 -2.27 -15.43
N ILE A 284 8.09 -1.56 -14.90
CA ILE A 284 9.52 -1.78 -15.16
C ILE A 284 10.19 -2.39 -13.93
N ASN A 285 9.95 -1.81 -12.77
CA ASN A 285 10.65 -2.11 -11.53
C ASN A 285 9.96 -3.20 -10.69
N GLY A 286 8.70 -3.56 -11.02
CA GLY A 286 7.91 -4.45 -10.18
C GLY A 286 7.48 -3.78 -8.86
N MET A 287 7.34 -4.56 -7.80
CA MET A 287 7.06 -4.05 -6.46
C MET A 287 8.23 -3.21 -5.93
N MET A 288 7.93 -2.07 -5.32
CA MET A 288 8.93 -1.13 -4.78
C MET A 288 8.70 -0.92 -3.27
N CYS A 289 9.81 -0.87 -2.51
CA CYS A 289 9.82 -0.66 -1.06
C CYS A 289 10.78 0.49 -0.72
N TYR A 290 10.35 1.37 0.18
CA TYR A 290 11.12 2.50 0.71
C TYR A 290 11.09 2.55 2.23
#